data_868b78ec74201c5a0663cdf2d6a3e80b
#
_entry.id   868b78ec74201c5a0663cdf2d6a3e80b
#
_cell.length_a   1.000
_cell.length_b   1.000
_cell.length_c   1.000
_cell.angle_alpha   90.00
_cell.angle_beta   90.00
_cell.angle_gamma   90.00
#
_symmetry.space_group_name_H-M   'P 1'
#
loop_
_entity.id
_entity.type
_entity.pdbx_description
1 polymer ?
#
loop_
_entity_poly.entity_id
_entity_poly.type
_entity_poly.pdbx_seq_one_letter_code
_entity_poly.pdbx_strand_id
1 'polypeptide(L)'
;MAQERTVVYENNEIHYLLEQKQVKNLNLRVHKDCMVYVSANPDVPAEKVDDFVVSKWAYIRSAQRKFREMAQYAPQPKQYVSGETFYLLGRGIRLKVENSMRDAISSDGIYLHLCVKDTEDFAKKQKMVTRYLDEQCRSIFGEIILETYPIFQKYGVPMPELRIRNMETRWGSCLAKKEIVTLNKRLLEAPRNCIEYVVMHEFCHFVHPNHSKQFYAFLTMLMPDWKQRKETLDKSATFWL
;
A
#
# COMPACT_ATOMS: atom_id res chain seq x y z
N MET A 1 -22.24 16.26 -4.91
CA MET A 1 -21.11 17.24 -4.92
C MET A 1 -20.59 17.32 -3.51
N ALA A 2 -19.28 17.42 -3.34
CA ALA A 2 -18.68 17.63 -2.01
C ALA A 2 -18.84 19.11 -1.62
N GLN A 3 -19.22 19.37 -0.38
CA GLN A 3 -19.40 20.71 0.18
C GLN A 3 -18.26 20.99 1.15
N GLU A 4 -17.56 22.12 0.97
CA GLU A 4 -16.59 22.59 1.95
C GLU A 4 -17.31 23.15 3.18
N ARG A 5 -16.80 22.78 4.35
CA ARG A 5 -17.28 23.25 5.65
C ARG A 5 -16.11 23.51 6.58
N THR A 6 -16.34 24.39 7.55
CA THR A 6 -15.38 24.72 8.59
C THR A 6 -16.07 24.70 9.93
N VAL A 7 -15.44 24.09 10.92
CA VAL A 7 -15.83 24.13 12.32
C VAL A 7 -14.69 24.67 13.16
N VAL A 8 -15.01 25.36 14.25
CA VAL A 8 -14.03 25.91 15.19
C VAL A 8 -14.08 25.11 16.47
N TYR A 9 -12.90 24.65 16.93
CA TYR A 9 -12.74 23.96 18.21
C TYR A 9 -11.45 24.41 18.88
N GLU A 10 -11.53 24.83 20.15
CA GLU A 10 -10.38 25.34 20.96
C GLU A 10 -9.52 26.36 20.22
N ASN A 11 -10.15 27.38 19.59
CA ASN A 11 -9.51 28.39 18.75
C ASN A 11 -8.76 27.87 17.51
N ASN A 12 -9.05 26.65 17.08
CA ASN A 12 -8.52 26.06 15.83
C ASN A 12 -9.65 25.84 14.84
N GLU A 13 -9.39 26.16 13.58
CA GLU A 13 -10.29 25.86 12.47
C GLU A 13 -10.01 24.46 11.94
N ILE A 14 -11.09 23.71 11.69
CA ILE A 14 -11.04 22.41 11.01
C ILE A 14 -11.81 22.56 9.70
N HIS A 15 -11.08 22.57 8.60
CA HIS A 15 -11.68 22.52 7.26
C HIS A 15 -11.92 21.09 6.85
N TYR A 16 -13.10 20.78 6.34
CA TYR A 16 -13.41 19.45 5.86
C TYR A 16 -14.35 19.48 4.64
N LEU A 17 -14.29 18.42 3.85
CA LEU A 17 -15.15 18.19 2.69
C LEU A 17 -16.26 17.21 3.10
N LEU A 18 -17.51 17.69 3.08
CA LEU A 18 -18.69 16.85 3.33
C LEU A 18 -19.20 16.27 2.02
N GLU A 19 -19.22 14.95 1.93
CA GLU A 19 -19.83 14.20 0.85
C GLU A 19 -21.12 13.54 1.34
N GLN A 20 -22.26 13.98 0.82
CA GLN A 20 -23.55 13.36 1.11
C GLN A 20 -23.73 12.14 0.21
N LYS A 21 -23.86 10.95 0.82
CA LYS A 21 -24.11 9.69 0.13
C LYS A 21 -24.81 8.69 1.04
N GLN A 22 -25.45 7.68 0.45
CA GLN A 22 -26.17 6.64 1.19
C GLN A 22 -25.19 5.78 2.01
N VAL A 23 -24.94 6.18 3.25
CA VAL A 23 -24.12 5.47 4.24
C VAL A 23 -24.87 5.28 5.54
N LYS A 24 -24.62 4.15 6.22
CA LYS A 24 -25.29 3.85 7.50
C LYS A 24 -24.77 4.69 8.66
N ASN A 25 -23.49 5.06 8.62
CA ASN A 25 -22.80 5.78 9.69
C ASN A 25 -22.03 6.97 9.12
N LEU A 26 -21.77 7.97 9.97
CA LEU A 26 -20.79 9.02 9.67
C LEU A 26 -19.40 8.40 9.56
N ASN A 27 -18.70 8.69 8.48
CA ASN A 27 -17.34 8.24 8.26
C ASN A 27 -16.43 9.46 8.07
N LEU A 28 -15.30 9.48 8.78
CA LEU A 28 -14.27 10.51 8.67
C LEU A 28 -12.96 9.89 8.22
N ARG A 29 -12.31 10.52 7.25
CA ARG A 29 -10.97 10.15 6.77
C ARG A 29 -10.11 11.39 6.66
N VAL A 30 -8.87 11.28 7.06
CA VAL A 30 -7.84 12.29 6.79
C VAL A 30 -6.95 11.72 5.69
N HIS A 31 -6.75 12.48 4.63
CA HIS A 31 -5.91 12.08 3.50
C HIS A 31 -4.46 12.60 3.67
N LYS A 32 -3.56 12.17 2.79
CA LYS A 32 -2.12 12.54 2.82
C LYS A 32 -1.88 14.04 2.60
N ASP A 33 -2.79 14.71 1.91
CA ASP A 33 -2.81 16.17 1.72
C ASP A 33 -3.25 16.94 2.98
N CYS A 34 -3.46 16.21 4.10
CA CYS A 34 -3.99 16.71 5.35
C CYS A 34 -5.45 17.19 5.29
N MET A 35 -6.16 16.99 4.16
CA MET A 35 -7.58 17.29 4.04
C MET A 35 -8.42 16.26 4.77
N VAL A 36 -9.50 16.74 5.40
CA VAL A 36 -10.47 15.92 6.13
C VAL A 36 -11.69 15.70 5.23
N TYR A 37 -12.05 14.44 5.03
CA TYR A 37 -13.22 14.03 4.25
C TYR A 37 -14.25 13.38 5.18
N VAL A 38 -15.49 13.83 5.11
CA VAL A 38 -16.58 13.27 5.88
C VAL A 38 -17.67 12.80 4.93
N SER A 39 -18.13 11.56 5.14
CA SER A 39 -19.28 11.02 4.42
C SER A 39 -20.44 10.88 5.38
N ALA A 40 -21.58 11.45 5.02
CA ALA A 40 -22.83 11.42 5.79
C ALA A 40 -24.01 11.04 4.90
N ASN A 41 -25.05 10.44 5.51
CA ASN A 41 -26.33 10.30 4.83
C ASN A 41 -26.94 11.70 4.62
N PRO A 42 -27.62 11.98 3.46
CA PRO A 42 -28.29 13.24 3.21
C PRO A 42 -29.28 13.68 4.30
N ASP A 43 -29.88 12.72 5.01
CA ASP A 43 -30.83 12.98 6.08
C ASP A 43 -30.20 13.45 7.40
N VAL A 44 -28.87 13.43 7.51
CA VAL A 44 -28.18 13.86 8.71
C VAL A 44 -27.99 15.38 8.68
N PRO A 45 -28.49 16.12 9.67
CA PRO A 45 -28.28 17.56 9.77
C PRO A 45 -26.80 17.93 9.81
N ALA A 46 -26.46 19.03 9.16
CA ALA A 46 -25.07 19.48 9.05
C ALA A 46 -24.41 19.74 10.43
N GLU A 47 -25.18 20.25 11.40
CA GLU A 47 -24.74 20.48 12.79
C GLU A 47 -24.26 19.18 13.46
N LYS A 48 -24.99 18.07 13.25
CA LYS A 48 -24.55 16.75 13.77
C LYS A 48 -23.26 16.25 13.13
N VAL A 49 -23.01 16.61 11.85
CA VAL A 49 -21.76 16.32 11.18
C VAL A 49 -20.63 17.17 11.77
N ASP A 50 -20.89 18.45 12.03
CA ASP A 50 -19.95 19.36 12.68
C ASP A 50 -19.55 18.84 14.08
N ASP A 51 -20.51 18.45 14.91
CA ASP A 51 -20.28 17.86 16.23
C ASP A 51 -19.45 16.57 16.15
N PHE A 52 -19.74 15.74 15.16
CA PHE A 52 -18.94 14.53 14.91
C PHE A 52 -17.51 14.87 14.56
N VAL A 53 -17.26 15.86 13.68
CA VAL A 53 -15.90 16.30 13.31
C VAL A 53 -15.16 16.82 14.56
N VAL A 54 -15.80 17.64 15.37
CA VAL A 54 -15.26 18.13 16.64
C VAL A 54 -14.90 16.96 17.56
N SER A 55 -15.79 15.97 17.71
CA SER A 55 -15.51 14.77 18.53
C SER A 55 -14.30 13.97 18.08
N LYS A 56 -13.86 14.13 16.83
CA LYS A 56 -12.69 13.46 16.24
C LYS A 56 -11.44 14.33 16.18
N TRP A 57 -11.43 15.49 16.83
CA TRP A 57 -10.32 16.44 16.80
C TRP A 57 -8.96 15.83 17.09
N ALA A 58 -8.84 15.08 18.19
CA ALA A 58 -7.58 14.43 18.57
C ALA A 58 -7.07 13.46 17.49
N TYR A 59 -7.98 12.70 16.89
CA TYR A 59 -7.66 11.82 15.76
C TYR A 59 -7.20 12.61 14.54
N ILE A 60 -7.94 13.67 14.14
CA ILE A 60 -7.60 14.51 13.00
C ILE A 60 -6.20 15.11 13.17
N ARG A 61 -5.92 15.71 14.31
CA ARG A 61 -4.62 16.32 14.60
C ARG A 61 -3.49 15.30 14.58
N SER A 62 -3.70 14.13 15.18
CA SER A 62 -2.72 13.05 15.17
C SER A 62 -2.43 12.56 13.74
N ALA A 63 -3.47 12.35 12.93
CA ALA A 63 -3.34 11.91 11.57
C ALA A 63 -2.64 12.97 10.69
N GLN A 64 -3.04 14.24 10.79
CA GLN A 64 -2.41 15.34 10.06
C GLN A 64 -0.95 15.53 10.43
N ARG A 65 -0.61 15.46 11.74
CA ARG A 65 0.79 15.51 12.19
C ARG A 65 1.60 14.38 11.55
N LYS A 66 1.07 13.16 11.61
CA LYS A 66 1.71 11.99 11.00
C LYS A 66 1.95 12.16 9.50
N PHE A 67 0.96 12.66 8.77
CA PHE A 67 1.12 12.92 7.33
C PHE A 67 2.11 14.04 7.02
N ARG A 68 2.17 15.10 7.82
CA ARG A 68 3.17 16.17 7.67
C ARG A 68 4.59 15.67 7.95
N GLU A 69 4.77 14.89 9.02
CA GLU A 69 6.05 14.25 9.32
C GLU A 69 6.49 13.32 8.18
N MET A 70 5.56 12.50 7.66
CA MET A 70 5.82 11.63 6.50
C MET A 70 6.15 12.42 5.23
N ALA A 71 5.46 13.54 4.98
CA ALA A 71 5.70 14.36 3.79
C ALA A 71 7.12 14.95 3.75
N GLN A 72 7.75 15.20 4.92
CA GLN A 72 9.14 15.67 4.99
C GLN A 72 10.13 14.60 4.50
N TYR A 73 9.76 13.33 4.60
CA TYR A 73 10.57 12.18 4.15
C TYR A 73 10.05 11.57 2.85
N ALA A 74 9.08 12.24 2.18
CA ALA A 74 8.55 11.74 0.93
C ALA A 74 9.68 11.58 -0.11
N PRO A 75 9.82 10.41 -0.73
CA PRO A 75 10.85 10.20 -1.75
C PRO A 75 10.66 11.20 -2.88
N GLN A 76 11.75 11.83 -3.27
CA GLN A 76 11.74 12.71 -4.44
C GLN A 76 11.29 11.93 -5.68
N PRO A 77 10.55 12.58 -6.60
CA PRO A 77 10.19 11.95 -7.87
C PRO A 77 11.44 11.42 -8.59
N LYS A 78 11.38 10.18 -9.04
CA LYS A 78 12.48 9.55 -9.78
C LYS A 78 12.79 10.30 -11.07
N GLN A 79 14.06 10.52 -11.31
CA GLN A 79 14.56 11.14 -12.54
C GLN A 79 15.09 10.10 -13.56
N TYR A 80 15.19 8.84 -13.12
CA TYR A 80 15.72 7.72 -13.91
C TYR A 80 17.11 8.01 -14.46
N VAL A 81 18.00 8.52 -13.57
CA VAL A 81 19.40 8.81 -13.87
C VAL A 81 20.32 7.84 -13.10
N SER A 82 21.54 7.68 -13.61
CA SER A 82 22.54 6.83 -12.94
C SER A 82 22.79 7.28 -11.51
N GLY A 83 22.87 6.32 -10.58
CA GLY A 83 23.05 6.56 -9.15
C GLY A 83 21.75 6.56 -8.34
N GLU A 84 20.59 6.69 -8.95
CA GLU A 84 19.32 6.56 -8.23
C GLU A 84 19.12 5.17 -7.66
N THR A 85 18.61 5.10 -6.43
CA THR A 85 18.36 3.85 -5.74
C THR A 85 16.90 3.41 -5.92
N PHE A 86 16.71 2.17 -6.34
CA PHE A 86 15.45 1.44 -6.30
C PHE A 86 15.54 0.37 -5.23
N TYR A 87 14.42 -0.04 -4.66
CA TYR A 87 14.42 -1.11 -3.66
C TYR A 87 13.75 -2.35 -4.23
N LEU A 88 14.39 -3.49 -4.01
CA LEU A 88 13.91 -4.80 -4.42
C LEU A 88 14.21 -5.79 -3.30
N LEU A 89 13.17 -6.42 -2.76
CA LEU A 89 13.25 -7.41 -1.68
C LEU A 89 14.07 -6.93 -0.45
N GLY A 90 13.86 -5.66 -0.07
CA GLY A 90 14.54 -5.03 1.07
C GLY A 90 15.96 -4.55 0.79
N ARG A 91 16.45 -4.66 -0.46
CA ARG A 91 17.80 -4.24 -0.85
C ARG A 91 17.72 -3.05 -1.79
N GLY A 92 18.57 -2.05 -1.54
CA GLY A 92 18.78 -0.94 -2.46
C GLY A 92 19.63 -1.39 -3.65
N ILE A 93 19.09 -1.26 -4.86
CA ILE A 93 19.82 -1.47 -6.12
C ILE A 93 19.99 -0.12 -6.82
N ARG A 94 21.18 0.16 -7.36
CA ARG A 94 21.47 1.44 -8.03
C ARG A 94 21.20 1.36 -9.52
N LEU A 95 20.46 2.32 -10.05
CA LEU A 95 20.27 2.46 -11.49
C LEU A 95 21.59 2.83 -12.16
N LYS A 96 21.89 2.16 -13.27
CA LYS A 96 23.01 2.47 -14.16
C LYS A 96 22.44 2.62 -15.57
N VAL A 97 22.42 3.84 -16.07
CA VAL A 97 21.92 4.17 -17.42
C VAL A 97 23.09 4.23 -18.38
N GLU A 98 23.00 3.45 -19.46
CA GLU A 98 24.06 3.33 -20.46
C GLU A 98 23.48 3.55 -21.85
N ASN A 99 24.23 4.27 -22.71
CA ASN A 99 23.90 4.36 -24.12
C ASN A 99 24.13 3.01 -24.80
N SER A 100 23.18 2.53 -25.59
CA SER A 100 23.28 1.25 -26.28
C SER A 100 22.41 1.23 -27.53
N MET A 101 22.86 0.52 -28.55
CA MET A 101 22.08 0.31 -29.78
C MET A 101 20.78 -0.48 -29.56
N ARG A 102 20.68 -1.24 -28.48
CA ARG A 102 19.49 -2.02 -28.12
C ARG A 102 19.02 -1.65 -26.73
N ASP A 103 17.72 -1.42 -26.64
CA ASP A 103 17.07 -1.17 -25.35
C ASP A 103 16.99 -2.48 -24.54
N ALA A 104 17.50 -2.46 -23.33
CA ALA A 104 17.48 -3.59 -22.41
C ALA A 104 17.43 -3.12 -20.97
N ILE A 105 16.88 -3.96 -20.07
CA ILE A 105 16.92 -3.75 -18.65
C ILE A 105 17.17 -5.07 -17.95
N SER A 106 18.09 -5.08 -16.98
CA SER A 106 18.43 -6.28 -16.18
C SER A 106 18.98 -5.87 -14.83
N SER A 107 19.00 -6.79 -13.87
CA SER A 107 19.65 -6.56 -12.57
C SER A 107 20.62 -7.69 -12.24
N ASP A 108 21.75 -7.34 -11.67
CA ASP A 108 22.74 -8.26 -11.08
C ASP A 108 22.63 -8.35 -9.54
N GLY A 109 21.58 -7.70 -8.96
CA GLY A 109 21.35 -7.63 -7.52
C GLY A 109 22.04 -6.46 -6.81
N ILE A 110 22.95 -5.74 -7.47
CA ILE A 110 23.62 -4.52 -7.01
C ILE A 110 23.19 -3.33 -7.87
N TYR A 111 23.19 -3.55 -9.17
CA TYR A 111 22.79 -2.55 -10.15
C TYR A 111 21.53 -2.99 -10.91
N LEU A 112 20.74 -1.98 -11.27
CA LEU A 112 19.70 -2.07 -12.29
C LEU A 112 20.27 -1.45 -13.57
N HIS A 113 20.74 -2.29 -14.50
CA HIS A 113 21.30 -1.87 -15.77
C HIS A 113 20.19 -1.49 -16.74
N LEU A 114 20.17 -0.25 -17.18
CA LEU A 114 19.21 0.29 -18.14
C LEU A 114 19.97 0.75 -19.39
N CYS A 115 19.93 -0.06 -20.42
CA CYS A 115 20.50 0.24 -21.72
C CYS A 115 19.44 0.89 -22.60
N VAL A 116 19.69 2.08 -23.13
CA VAL A 116 18.77 2.84 -24.00
C VAL A 116 19.55 3.55 -25.09
N LYS A 117 18.88 3.79 -26.24
CA LYS A 117 19.47 4.54 -27.36
C LYS A 117 19.68 6.01 -27.04
N ASP A 118 18.75 6.60 -26.29
CA ASP A 118 18.79 7.98 -25.84
C ASP A 118 18.70 8.02 -24.31
N THR A 119 19.79 8.42 -23.68
CA THR A 119 19.87 8.52 -22.21
C THR A 119 19.09 9.68 -21.63
N GLU A 120 18.67 10.64 -22.45
CA GLU A 120 17.88 11.81 -22.03
C GLU A 120 16.36 11.53 -22.15
N ASP A 121 15.91 10.48 -22.86
CA ASP A 121 14.50 10.11 -22.98
C ASP A 121 13.94 9.61 -21.62
N PHE A 122 13.46 10.56 -20.83
CA PHE A 122 12.83 10.30 -19.51
C PHE A 122 11.66 9.32 -19.61
N ALA A 123 10.74 9.57 -20.56
CA ALA A 123 9.51 8.78 -20.67
C ALA A 123 9.81 7.31 -20.98
N LYS A 124 10.78 7.05 -21.82
CA LYS A 124 11.23 5.71 -22.17
C LYS A 124 11.88 5.01 -20.98
N LYS A 125 12.82 5.68 -20.30
CA LYS A 125 13.48 5.15 -19.10
C LYS A 125 12.45 4.78 -18.04
N GLN A 126 11.51 5.69 -17.74
CA GLN A 126 10.41 5.46 -16.81
C GLN A 126 9.59 4.22 -17.20
N LYS A 127 9.17 4.13 -18.45
CA LYS A 127 8.38 3.00 -18.97
C LYS A 127 9.10 1.67 -18.83
N MET A 128 10.39 1.63 -19.16
CA MET A 128 11.20 0.42 -19.08
C MET A 128 11.39 -0.04 -17.63
N VAL A 129 11.75 0.87 -16.71
CA VAL A 129 11.91 0.54 -15.30
C VAL A 129 10.59 0.10 -14.68
N THR A 130 9.49 0.83 -14.95
CA THR A 130 8.15 0.46 -14.45
C THR A 130 7.75 -0.93 -14.91
N ARG A 131 7.93 -1.24 -16.19
CA ARG A 131 7.62 -2.56 -16.74
C ARG A 131 8.46 -3.65 -16.08
N TYR A 132 9.75 -3.43 -15.90
CA TYR A 132 10.64 -4.37 -15.22
C TYR A 132 10.17 -4.65 -13.79
N LEU A 133 9.87 -3.61 -13.00
CA LEU A 133 9.37 -3.77 -11.65
C LEU A 133 8.01 -4.49 -11.60
N ASP A 134 7.13 -4.23 -12.57
CA ASP A 134 5.85 -4.95 -12.70
C ASP A 134 6.05 -6.44 -13.02
N GLU A 135 7.04 -6.78 -13.84
CA GLU A 135 7.43 -8.15 -14.15
C GLU A 135 8.01 -8.85 -12.91
N GLN A 136 8.85 -8.15 -12.13
CA GLN A 136 9.36 -8.66 -10.84
C GLN A 136 8.22 -8.90 -9.83
N CYS A 137 7.26 -7.98 -9.73
CA CYS A 137 6.08 -8.20 -8.88
C CYS A 137 5.33 -9.48 -9.27
N ARG A 138 5.06 -9.70 -10.55
CA ARG A 138 4.33 -10.88 -11.02
C ARG A 138 5.08 -12.17 -10.73
N SER A 139 6.39 -12.18 -10.97
CA SER A 139 7.23 -13.35 -10.73
C SER A 139 7.29 -13.69 -9.26
N ILE A 140 7.71 -12.73 -8.42
CA ILE A 140 7.96 -12.95 -6.98
C ILE A 140 6.66 -13.23 -6.22
N PHE A 141 5.61 -12.45 -6.47
CA PHE A 141 4.34 -12.65 -5.76
C PHE A 141 3.65 -13.94 -6.20
N GLY A 142 3.76 -14.27 -7.51
CA GLY A 142 3.24 -15.54 -8.04
C GLY A 142 3.95 -16.74 -7.42
N GLU A 143 5.27 -16.70 -7.30
CA GLU A 143 6.08 -17.72 -6.65
C GLU A 143 5.66 -17.91 -5.19
N ILE A 144 5.55 -16.83 -4.40
CA ILE A 144 5.15 -16.88 -2.99
C ILE A 144 3.72 -17.42 -2.83
N ILE A 145 2.80 -17.07 -3.74
CA ILE A 145 1.44 -17.64 -3.73
C ILE A 145 1.49 -19.15 -3.98
N LEU A 146 2.27 -19.62 -4.95
CA LEU A 146 2.43 -21.03 -5.25
C LEU A 146 3.07 -21.80 -4.09
N GLU A 147 4.04 -21.21 -3.41
CA GLU A 147 4.66 -21.80 -2.20
C GLU A 147 3.68 -21.87 -1.01
N THR A 148 2.80 -20.86 -0.88
CA THR A 148 1.83 -20.76 0.23
C THR A 148 0.61 -21.64 0.00
N TYR A 149 0.16 -21.81 -1.22
CA TYR A 149 -1.09 -22.47 -1.59
C TYR A 149 -1.24 -23.90 -1.01
N PRO A 150 -0.24 -24.79 -1.05
CA PRO A 150 -0.38 -26.16 -0.52
C PRO A 150 -0.77 -26.21 0.96
N ILE A 151 -0.38 -25.19 1.74
CA ILE A 151 -0.74 -25.07 3.17
C ILE A 151 -2.25 -24.91 3.33
N PHE A 152 -2.90 -24.18 2.41
CA PHE A 152 -4.32 -23.84 2.47
C PHE A 152 -5.22 -24.80 1.69
N GLN A 153 -4.67 -25.56 0.76
CA GLN A 153 -5.40 -26.54 -0.02
C GLN A 153 -6.13 -27.57 0.88
N LYS A 154 -5.50 -27.98 1.97
CA LYS A 154 -6.11 -28.91 2.96
C LYS A 154 -7.32 -28.33 3.71
N TYR A 155 -7.50 -27.01 3.67
CA TYR A 155 -8.66 -26.32 4.25
C TYR A 155 -9.74 -26.03 3.19
N GLY A 156 -9.62 -26.59 1.99
CA GLY A 156 -10.57 -26.39 0.90
C GLY A 156 -10.47 -24.99 0.23
N VAL A 157 -9.38 -24.26 0.44
CA VAL A 157 -9.17 -22.96 -0.19
C VAL A 157 -8.79 -23.17 -1.65
N PRO A 158 -9.48 -22.52 -2.62
CA PRO A 158 -9.12 -22.59 -4.03
C PRO A 158 -7.84 -21.80 -4.32
N MET A 159 -7.18 -22.11 -5.45
CA MET A 159 -6.07 -21.28 -5.95
C MET A 159 -6.60 -19.89 -6.33
N PRO A 160 -6.16 -18.81 -5.67
CA PRO A 160 -6.68 -17.48 -5.96
C PRO A 160 -6.08 -16.89 -7.23
N GLU A 161 -6.87 -16.04 -7.89
CA GLU A 161 -6.35 -15.09 -8.90
C GLU A 161 -5.51 -14.02 -8.20
N LEU A 162 -4.23 -13.91 -8.60
CA LEU A 162 -3.37 -12.80 -8.14
C LEU A 162 -3.67 -11.53 -8.92
N ARG A 163 -4.00 -10.45 -8.21
CA ARG A 163 -4.04 -9.09 -8.74
C ARG A 163 -2.99 -8.22 -8.08
N ILE A 164 -2.34 -7.37 -8.86
CA ILE A 164 -1.29 -6.47 -8.39
C ILE A 164 -1.74 -5.03 -8.69
N ARG A 165 -1.78 -4.19 -7.64
CA ARG A 165 -2.24 -2.80 -7.75
C ARG A 165 -1.44 -1.88 -6.85
N ASN A 166 -1.40 -0.59 -7.18
CA ASN A 166 -1.01 0.43 -6.21
C ASN A 166 -2.16 0.62 -5.22
N MET A 167 -1.87 0.54 -3.92
CA MET A 167 -2.83 0.75 -2.84
C MET A 167 -2.25 1.72 -1.83
N GLU A 168 -3.06 2.67 -1.35
CA GLU A 168 -2.58 3.71 -0.44
C GLU A 168 -2.59 3.28 1.03
N THR A 169 -3.54 2.45 1.43
CA THR A 169 -3.84 2.20 2.85
C THR A 169 -3.65 0.76 3.30
N ARG A 170 -3.26 -0.13 2.40
CA ARG A 170 -3.11 -1.56 2.73
C ARG A 170 -2.06 -2.24 1.87
N TRP A 171 -1.52 -3.34 2.37
CA TRP A 171 -0.53 -4.16 1.66
C TRP A 171 -1.16 -5.25 0.82
N GLY A 172 -2.33 -5.74 1.22
CA GLY A 172 -3.08 -6.75 0.50
C GLY A 172 -4.59 -6.62 0.73
N SER A 173 -5.35 -7.44 0.03
CA SER A 173 -6.77 -7.68 0.29
C SER A 173 -7.21 -9.01 -0.31
N CYS A 174 -8.06 -9.74 0.41
CA CYS A 174 -8.69 -10.95 -0.05
C CYS A 174 -10.18 -10.73 -0.34
N LEU A 175 -10.62 -11.17 -1.50
CA LEU A 175 -12.03 -11.29 -1.87
C LEU A 175 -12.36 -12.77 -1.98
N ALA A 176 -12.53 -13.46 -0.83
CA ALA A 176 -12.68 -14.90 -0.74
C ALA A 176 -13.79 -15.45 -1.65
N LYS A 177 -14.96 -14.78 -1.71
CA LYS A 177 -16.07 -15.17 -2.59
C LYS A 177 -15.76 -15.13 -4.09
N LYS A 178 -14.75 -14.36 -4.50
CA LYS A 178 -14.32 -14.21 -5.89
C LYS A 178 -12.99 -14.91 -6.16
N GLU A 179 -12.42 -15.55 -5.15
CA GLU A 179 -11.13 -16.25 -5.24
C GLU A 179 -10.00 -15.31 -5.69
N ILE A 180 -10.00 -14.03 -5.20
CA ILE A 180 -9.03 -13.03 -5.60
C ILE A 180 -8.20 -12.59 -4.40
N VAL A 181 -6.88 -12.65 -4.54
CA VAL A 181 -5.91 -11.98 -3.67
C VAL A 181 -5.29 -10.82 -4.43
N THR A 182 -5.39 -9.62 -3.87
CA THR A 182 -4.75 -8.42 -4.43
C THR A 182 -3.58 -8.03 -3.55
N LEU A 183 -2.41 -7.82 -4.14
CA LEU A 183 -1.19 -7.37 -3.47
C LEU A 183 -0.78 -5.98 -3.95
N ASN A 184 -0.25 -5.19 -3.02
CA ASN A 184 0.28 -3.87 -3.33
C ASN A 184 1.63 -3.98 -4.05
N LYS A 185 1.80 -3.28 -5.18
CA LYS A 185 3.08 -3.24 -5.91
C LYS A 185 4.27 -2.85 -5.02
N ARG A 186 4.04 -1.97 -4.05
CA ARG A 186 5.06 -1.51 -3.11
C ARG A 186 5.62 -2.60 -2.19
N LEU A 187 4.94 -3.74 -2.07
CA LEU A 187 5.49 -4.91 -1.37
C LEU A 187 6.80 -5.41 -2.00
N LEU A 188 7.03 -5.14 -3.29
CA LEU A 188 8.28 -5.50 -3.95
C LEU A 188 9.51 -4.86 -3.29
N GLU A 189 9.33 -3.71 -2.66
CA GLU A 189 10.38 -2.98 -1.96
C GLU A 189 10.73 -3.62 -0.60
N ALA A 190 9.79 -4.35 -0.01
CA ALA A 190 9.94 -4.98 1.30
C ALA A 190 10.76 -6.29 1.22
N PRO A 191 11.39 -6.72 2.33
CA PRO A 191 12.01 -8.05 2.40
C PRO A 191 11.04 -9.18 2.04
N ARG A 192 11.52 -10.24 1.40
CA ARG A 192 10.69 -11.38 0.97
C ARG A 192 9.81 -11.95 2.09
N ASN A 193 10.36 -12.10 3.30
CA ASN A 193 9.60 -12.60 4.45
C ASN A 193 8.42 -11.72 4.85
N CYS A 194 8.47 -10.41 4.55
CA CYS A 194 7.34 -9.51 4.74
C CYS A 194 6.24 -9.73 3.69
N ILE A 195 6.64 -10.03 2.45
CA ILE A 195 5.70 -10.38 1.36
C ILE A 195 5.00 -11.70 1.69
N GLU A 196 5.77 -12.71 2.13
CA GLU A 196 5.23 -14.01 2.59
C GLU A 196 4.20 -13.82 3.71
N TYR A 197 4.48 -12.93 4.67
CA TYR A 197 3.52 -12.61 5.72
C TYR A 197 2.21 -12.04 5.17
N VAL A 198 2.28 -11.08 4.24
CA VAL A 198 1.07 -10.49 3.64
C VAL A 198 0.30 -11.55 2.86
N VAL A 199 0.96 -12.38 2.06
CA VAL A 199 0.32 -13.48 1.33
C VAL A 199 -0.35 -14.44 2.31
N MET A 200 0.35 -14.90 3.35
CA MET A 200 -0.20 -15.78 4.40
C MET A 200 -1.43 -15.15 5.06
N HIS A 201 -1.37 -13.85 5.39
CA HIS A 201 -2.47 -13.08 5.98
C HIS A 201 -3.70 -13.07 5.07
N GLU A 202 -3.52 -12.79 3.78
CA GLU A 202 -4.63 -12.77 2.82
C GLU A 202 -5.22 -14.16 2.59
N PHE A 203 -4.40 -15.20 2.62
CA PHE A 203 -4.89 -16.58 2.55
C PHE A 203 -5.69 -16.96 3.80
N CYS A 204 -5.32 -16.49 4.99
CA CYS A 204 -6.09 -16.74 6.21
C CYS A 204 -7.53 -16.20 6.11
N HIS A 205 -7.77 -15.16 5.30
CA HIS A 205 -9.12 -14.62 5.09
C HIS A 205 -10.06 -15.54 4.33
N PHE A 206 -9.56 -16.53 3.61
CA PHE A 206 -10.43 -17.56 3.01
C PHE A 206 -11.06 -18.46 4.09
N VAL A 207 -10.37 -18.66 5.22
CA VAL A 207 -10.83 -19.50 6.32
C VAL A 207 -11.54 -18.66 7.40
N HIS A 208 -10.97 -17.50 7.73
CA HIS A 208 -11.47 -16.58 8.74
C HIS A 208 -11.62 -15.18 8.16
N PRO A 209 -12.83 -14.77 7.72
CA PRO A 209 -13.03 -13.50 7.01
C PRO A 209 -12.69 -12.24 7.82
N ASN A 210 -12.75 -12.32 9.15
CA ASN A 210 -12.53 -11.19 10.05
C ASN A 210 -11.31 -11.40 10.93
N HIS A 211 -10.63 -10.33 11.32
CA HIS A 211 -9.49 -10.32 12.24
C HIS A 211 -9.90 -10.65 13.71
N SER A 212 -10.57 -11.78 13.91
CA SER A 212 -11.00 -12.30 15.20
C SER A 212 -9.83 -12.98 15.95
N LYS A 213 -10.07 -13.38 17.21
CA LYS A 213 -9.11 -14.21 17.95
C LYS A 213 -8.76 -15.50 17.20
N GLN A 214 -9.74 -16.10 16.52
CA GLN A 214 -9.56 -17.33 15.72
C GLN A 214 -8.65 -17.08 14.51
N PHE A 215 -8.82 -15.95 13.80
CA PHE A 215 -7.93 -15.54 12.72
C PHE A 215 -6.47 -15.45 13.18
N TYR A 216 -6.23 -14.74 14.28
CA TYR A 216 -4.85 -14.58 14.78
C TYR A 216 -4.28 -15.88 15.36
N ALA A 217 -5.09 -16.72 15.98
CA ALA A 217 -4.66 -18.05 16.43
C ALA A 217 -4.26 -18.92 15.23
N PHE A 218 -5.05 -18.90 14.15
CA PHE A 218 -4.79 -19.63 12.93
C PHE A 218 -3.53 -19.11 12.23
N LEU A 219 -3.40 -17.80 12.08
CA LEU A 219 -2.19 -17.18 11.53
C LEU A 219 -0.94 -17.53 12.34
N THR A 220 -1.03 -17.49 13.70
CA THR A 220 0.08 -17.84 14.58
C THR A 220 0.48 -19.31 14.46
N MET A 221 -0.48 -20.20 14.27
CA MET A 221 -0.21 -21.61 14.04
C MET A 221 0.55 -21.86 12.73
N LEU A 222 0.20 -21.12 11.66
CA LEU A 222 0.81 -21.28 10.34
C LEU A 222 2.14 -20.50 10.19
N MET A 223 2.26 -19.38 10.88
CA MET A 223 3.42 -18.49 10.82
C MET A 223 3.69 -17.89 12.21
N PRO A 224 4.41 -18.59 13.10
CA PRO A 224 4.62 -18.16 14.48
C PRO A 224 5.30 -16.79 14.61
N ASP A 225 6.16 -16.43 13.66
CA ASP A 225 6.95 -15.19 13.60
C ASP A 225 6.23 -14.02 12.89
N TRP A 226 4.93 -14.17 12.58
CA TRP A 226 4.18 -13.16 11.82
C TRP A 226 4.23 -11.75 12.41
N LYS A 227 4.32 -11.62 13.75
CA LYS A 227 4.38 -10.31 14.42
C LYS A 227 5.68 -9.58 14.10
N GLN A 228 6.82 -10.30 14.08
CA GLN A 228 8.12 -9.73 13.71
C GLN A 228 8.13 -9.28 12.26
N ARG A 229 7.57 -10.13 11.35
CA ARG A 229 7.48 -9.80 9.92
C ARG A 229 6.60 -8.57 9.70
N LYS A 230 5.46 -8.49 10.41
CA LYS A 230 4.59 -7.32 10.40
C LYS A 230 5.30 -6.07 10.90
N GLU A 231 6.00 -6.14 12.01
CA GLU A 231 6.75 -5.00 12.56
C GLU A 231 7.85 -4.52 11.61
N THR A 232 8.56 -5.45 10.97
CA THR A 232 9.55 -5.13 9.93
C THR A 232 8.91 -4.43 8.74
N LEU A 233 7.75 -4.91 8.29
CA LEU A 233 6.99 -4.30 7.20
C LEU A 233 6.49 -2.90 7.57
N ASP A 234 5.93 -2.74 8.77
CA ASP A 234 5.43 -1.45 9.27
C ASP A 234 6.56 -0.41 9.41
N LYS A 235 7.75 -0.83 9.86
CA LYS A 235 8.95 0.03 9.89
C LYS A 235 9.44 0.40 8.50
N SER A 236 9.49 -0.55 7.58
CA SER A 236 9.85 -0.30 6.19
C SER A 236 8.85 0.67 5.53
N ALA A 237 7.56 0.54 5.82
CA ALA A 237 6.53 1.43 5.31
C ALA A 237 6.77 2.91 5.64
N THR A 238 7.37 3.19 6.79
CA THR A 238 7.68 4.57 7.22
C THR A 238 8.75 5.23 6.34
N PHE A 239 9.61 4.44 5.70
CA PHE A 239 10.63 4.94 4.76
C PHE A 239 10.10 5.11 3.32
N TRP A 240 8.93 4.53 3.01
CA TRP A 240 8.39 4.45 1.64
C TRP A 240 7.06 5.21 1.45
N LEU A 241 6.44 5.69 2.52
CA LEU A 241 5.20 6.47 2.51
C LEU A 241 5.49 7.96 2.42
#